data_d322b3cdd2d65a09db16a0bb091ba9c4
#
_entry.id   d322b3cdd2d65a09db16a0bb091ba9c4
#
_cell.length_a   1.000
_cell.length_b   1.000
_cell.length_c   1.000
_cell.angle_alpha   90.00
_cell.angle_beta   90.00
_cell.angle_gamma   90.00
#
_symmetry.space_group_name_H-M   'P 1'
#
loop_
_entity.id
_entity.type
_entity.pdbx_description
1 polymer ?
#
loop_
_entity_poly.entity_id
_entity_poly.type
_entity_poly.pdbx_seq_one_letter_code
_entity_poly.pdbx_strand_id
1 'polypeptide(L)'
;VYHLEITPADVGTYDRVVVQELLKEVAQTQQVDLSAKQRFKVVVINEADHLTRDAQAALRRTMEKYSPNLRLILLANSTSNIIAPIRSRTLLVRVAAPTESDICSALHLAGKKEGWTESEVLNKRIARESGRNLRRALLMFESIYAQK
;
A
#
# COMPACT_ATOMS: atom_id res chain seq x y z
N VAL A 1 -15.74 10.24 0.20
CA VAL A 1 -14.45 9.51 0.04
C VAL A 1 -13.47 10.13 1.02
N TYR A 2 -12.96 9.35 1.98
CA TYR A 2 -12.09 9.86 3.05
C TYR A 2 -10.60 9.85 2.66
N HIS A 3 -10.22 9.09 1.65
CA HIS A 3 -8.85 9.00 1.14
C HIS A 3 -8.84 8.69 -0.36
N LEU A 4 -7.74 9.02 -1.01
CA LEU A 4 -7.42 8.67 -2.39
C LEU A 4 -6.21 7.74 -2.37
N GLU A 5 -6.30 6.64 -3.08
CA GLU A 5 -5.20 5.68 -3.27
C GLU A 5 -4.73 5.72 -4.71
N ILE A 6 -3.42 5.85 -4.90
CA ILE A 6 -2.79 5.94 -6.22
C ILE A 6 -1.53 5.07 -6.28
N THR A 7 -1.22 4.57 -7.49
CA THR A 7 -0.01 3.80 -7.78
C THR A 7 0.74 4.46 -8.96
N PRO A 8 1.44 5.58 -8.74
CA PRO A 8 2.07 6.32 -9.83
C PRO A 8 3.16 5.54 -10.55
N ALA A 9 3.73 4.51 -9.92
CA ALA A 9 4.73 3.64 -10.53
C ALA A 9 4.23 2.91 -11.79
N ASP A 10 2.93 2.67 -11.91
CA ASP A 10 2.32 1.99 -13.07
C ASP A 10 2.44 2.77 -14.39
N VAL A 11 2.60 4.09 -14.32
CA VAL A 11 2.78 4.96 -15.50
C VAL A 11 4.25 5.16 -15.92
N GLY A 12 5.17 4.45 -15.28
CA GLY A 12 6.59 4.47 -15.60
C GLY A 12 7.22 5.87 -15.46
N THR A 13 7.84 6.37 -16.51
CA THR A 13 8.56 7.65 -16.51
C THR A 13 7.67 8.88 -16.35
N TYR A 14 6.38 8.75 -16.51
CA TYR A 14 5.38 9.83 -16.30
C TYR A 14 4.93 9.97 -14.86
N ASP A 15 5.45 9.15 -13.93
CA ASP A 15 5.11 9.15 -12.52
C ASP A 15 5.27 10.54 -11.88
N ARG A 16 6.27 11.32 -12.29
CA ARG A 16 6.47 12.70 -11.86
C ARG A 16 5.26 13.59 -12.16
N VAL A 17 4.72 13.50 -13.37
CA VAL A 17 3.58 14.33 -13.80
C VAL A 17 2.34 13.97 -12.99
N VAL A 18 2.08 12.66 -12.83
CA VAL A 18 0.96 12.14 -12.04
C VAL A 18 1.06 12.64 -10.59
N VAL A 19 2.23 12.51 -9.97
CA VAL A 19 2.45 12.98 -8.59
C VAL A 19 2.21 14.49 -8.46
N GLN A 20 2.72 15.30 -9.40
CA GLN A 20 2.58 16.74 -9.33
C GLN A 20 1.15 17.21 -9.56
N GLU A 21 0.49 16.71 -10.59
CA GLU A 21 -0.84 17.18 -10.99
C GLU A 21 -1.94 16.66 -10.08
N LEU A 22 -1.96 15.36 -9.81
CA LEU A 22 -2.99 14.77 -8.94
C LEU A 22 -2.92 15.31 -7.51
N LEU A 23 -1.73 15.40 -6.92
CA LEU A 23 -1.60 15.91 -5.57
C LEU A 23 -1.93 17.40 -5.48
N LYS A 24 -1.61 18.17 -6.53
CA LYS A 24 -2.00 19.57 -6.63
C LYS A 24 -3.53 19.71 -6.70
N GLU A 25 -4.19 18.94 -7.53
CA GLU A 25 -5.64 18.94 -7.68
C GLU A 25 -6.32 18.55 -6.35
N VAL A 26 -5.89 17.46 -5.74
CA VAL A 26 -6.42 17.00 -4.45
C VAL A 26 -6.23 18.05 -3.36
N ALA A 27 -5.07 18.70 -3.30
CA ALA A 27 -4.76 19.70 -2.28
C ALA A 27 -5.52 21.02 -2.49
N GLN A 28 -5.80 21.38 -3.75
CA GLN A 28 -6.49 22.62 -4.11
C GLN A 28 -8.02 22.50 -4.07
N THR A 29 -8.56 21.29 -4.24
CA THR A 29 -10.01 21.08 -4.17
C THR A 29 -10.48 21.37 -2.75
N GLN A 30 -11.22 22.45 -2.56
CA GLN A 30 -11.79 22.79 -1.26
C GLN A 30 -12.84 21.75 -0.86
N GLN A 31 -12.84 21.38 0.40
CA GLN A 31 -13.86 20.53 0.97
C GLN A 31 -15.12 21.38 1.15
N VAL A 32 -16.19 21.01 0.44
CA VAL A 32 -17.47 21.75 0.44
C VAL A 32 -18.20 21.62 1.77
N ASP A 33 -17.92 20.57 2.55
CA ASP A 33 -18.53 20.35 3.85
C ASP A 33 -17.85 21.17 4.96
N LEU A 34 -18.40 22.31 5.27
CA LEU A 34 -18.00 23.17 6.39
C LEU A 34 -18.21 22.51 7.77
N SER A 35 -18.99 21.44 7.85
CA SER A 35 -19.28 20.67 9.06
C SER A 35 -18.30 19.52 9.33
N ALA A 36 -17.41 19.19 8.39
CA ALA A 36 -16.46 18.10 8.55
C ALA A 36 -15.41 18.44 9.62
N LYS A 37 -15.33 17.61 10.66
CA LYS A 37 -14.32 17.71 11.73
C LYS A 37 -12.87 17.63 11.26
N GLN A 38 -12.63 17.10 10.07
CA GLN A 38 -11.29 16.91 9.51
C GLN A 38 -11.04 17.87 8.35
N ARG A 39 -10.01 18.71 8.52
CA ARG A 39 -9.63 19.76 7.56
C ARG A 39 -8.55 19.32 6.55
N PHE A 40 -8.18 18.05 6.51
CA PHE A 40 -7.14 17.54 5.62
C PHE A 40 -7.61 16.34 4.81
N LYS A 41 -7.04 16.16 3.63
CA LYS A 41 -7.23 15.01 2.77
C LYS A 41 -6.08 14.03 2.94
N VAL A 42 -6.36 12.74 2.81
CA VAL A 42 -5.36 11.69 2.87
C VAL A 42 -5.14 11.12 1.48
N VAL A 43 -3.89 11.01 1.06
CA VAL A 43 -3.51 10.31 -0.16
C VAL A 43 -2.55 9.18 0.20
N VAL A 44 -2.89 7.98 -0.25
CA VAL A 44 -2.06 6.79 -0.11
C VAL A 44 -1.34 6.55 -1.43
N ILE A 45 -0.02 6.48 -1.38
CA ILE A 45 0.83 6.20 -2.54
C ILE A 45 1.40 4.81 -2.37
N ASN A 46 0.94 3.89 -3.23
CA ASN A 46 1.45 2.53 -3.30
C ASN A 46 2.79 2.49 -4.03
N GLU A 47 3.61 1.51 -3.68
CA GLU A 47 4.91 1.25 -4.33
C GLU A 47 5.81 2.49 -4.45
N ALA A 48 5.87 3.27 -3.37
CA ALA A 48 6.64 4.51 -3.33
C ALA A 48 8.15 4.29 -3.57
N ASP A 49 8.67 3.11 -3.31
CA ASP A 49 10.04 2.68 -3.59
C ASP A 49 10.32 2.41 -5.08
N HIS A 50 9.29 2.33 -5.91
CA HIS A 50 9.39 2.21 -7.37
C HIS A 50 9.30 3.54 -8.10
N LEU A 51 9.00 4.64 -7.40
CA LEU A 51 8.98 5.98 -8.00
C LEU A 51 10.37 6.39 -8.48
N THR A 52 10.41 7.06 -9.63
CA THR A 52 11.66 7.68 -10.12
C THR A 52 12.18 8.73 -9.12
N ARG A 53 13.48 9.03 -9.18
CA ARG A 53 14.06 10.07 -8.32
C ARG A 53 13.44 11.44 -8.55
N ASP A 54 13.05 11.73 -9.79
CA ASP A 54 12.40 12.99 -10.16
C ASP A 54 10.98 13.07 -9.58
N ALA A 55 10.22 11.97 -9.61
CA ALA A 55 8.91 11.90 -8.97
C ALA A 55 9.01 12.04 -7.45
N GLN A 56 10.00 11.41 -6.83
CA GLN A 56 10.26 11.56 -5.40
C GLN A 56 10.65 13.00 -5.02
N ALA A 57 11.45 13.68 -5.86
CA ALA A 57 11.82 15.09 -5.64
C ALA A 57 10.58 16.01 -5.80
N ALA A 58 9.71 15.71 -6.74
CA ALA A 58 8.44 16.41 -6.91
C ALA A 58 7.50 16.19 -5.71
N LEU A 59 7.39 14.95 -5.26
CA LEU A 59 6.63 14.58 -4.07
C LEU A 59 7.09 15.35 -2.83
N ARG A 60 8.40 15.45 -2.63
CA ARG A 60 8.97 16.24 -1.53
C ARG A 60 8.47 17.68 -1.55
N ARG A 61 8.53 18.34 -2.72
CA ARG A 61 8.07 19.72 -2.86
C ARG A 61 6.57 19.87 -2.55
N THR A 62 5.78 18.91 -3.01
CA THR A 62 4.33 18.86 -2.76
C THR A 62 4.04 18.67 -1.27
N MET A 63 4.78 17.80 -0.59
CA MET A 63 4.65 17.59 0.86
C MET A 63 4.91 18.88 1.64
N GLU A 64 5.93 19.64 1.26
CA GLU A 64 6.27 20.91 1.93
C GLU A 64 5.20 21.98 1.67
N LYS A 65 4.74 22.09 0.42
CA LYS A 65 3.81 23.15 0.00
C LYS A 65 2.39 22.95 0.52
N TYR A 66 1.89 21.71 0.57
CA TYR A 66 0.50 21.39 0.89
C TYR A 66 0.31 20.74 2.26
N SER A 67 1.33 20.75 3.10
CA SER A 67 1.33 20.15 4.43
C SER A 67 0.09 20.49 5.29
N PRO A 68 -0.50 21.68 5.27
CA PRO A 68 -1.69 21.98 6.07
C PRO A 68 -2.94 21.19 5.63
N ASN A 69 -3.08 20.95 4.34
CA ASN A 69 -4.31 20.43 3.73
C ASN A 69 -4.23 18.97 3.29
N LEU A 70 -3.02 18.39 3.26
CA LEU A 70 -2.75 17.08 2.72
C LEU A 70 -1.92 16.23 3.69
N ARG A 71 -2.33 14.97 3.88
CA ARG A 71 -1.53 13.95 4.56
C ARG A 71 -1.21 12.84 3.58
N LEU A 72 0.05 12.43 3.56
CA LEU A 72 0.53 11.38 2.67
C LEU A 72 0.88 10.13 3.49
N ILE A 73 0.44 9.00 2.98
CA ILE A 73 0.84 7.67 3.45
C ILE A 73 1.58 7.01 2.29
N LEU A 74 2.86 6.72 2.48
CA LEU A 74 3.69 6.05 1.49
C LEU A 74 3.83 4.58 1.87
N LEU A 75 3.46 3.69 0.97
CA LEU A 75 3.63 2.25 1.14
C LEU A 75 4.84 1.80 0.32
N ALA A 76 5.76 1.11 0.96
CA ALA A 76 6.99 0.63 0.33
C ALA A 76 7.42 -0.70 0.93
N ASN A 77 7.98 -1.57 0.11
CA ASN A 77 8.58 -2.83 0.59
C ASN A 77 9.97 -2.60 1.19
N SER A 78 10.69 -1.61 0.66
CA SER A 78 12.02 -1.25 1.12
C SER A 78 12.20 0.26 1.15
N THR A 79 12.92 0.76 2.15
CA THR A 79 13.30 2.18 2.23
C THR A 79 14.58 2.51 1.45
N SER A 80 15.27 1.50 0.86
CA SER A 80 16.54 1.68 0.18
C SER A 80 16.46 2.62 -1.02
N ASN A 81 15.37 2.55 -1.77
CA ASN A 81 15.13 3.38 -2.95
C ASN A 81 14.42 4.70 -2.63
N ILE A 82 14.01 4.92 -1.38
CA ILE A 82 13.40 6.18 -0.96
C ILE A 82 14.51 7.18 -0.64
N ILE A 83 14.46 8.35 -1.29
CA ILE A 83 15.46 9.39 -1.10
C ILE A 83 15.47 9.93 0.35
N ALA A 84 16.66 10.26 0.84
CA ALA A 84 16.84 10.74 2.22
C ALA A 84 15.94 11.94 2.58
N PRO A 85 15.70 12.92 1.70
CA PRO A 85 14.79 14.04 1.99
C PRO A 85 13.34 13.63 2.29
N ILE A 86 12.83 12.56 1.67
CA ILE A 86 11.50 12.03 1.99
C ILE A 86 11.55 11.31 3.34
N ARG A 87 12.53 10.44 3.55
CA ARG A 87 12.68 9.69 4.79
C ARG A 87 12.78 10.61 6.03
N SER A 88 13.48 11.74 5.90
CA SER A 88 13.62 12.70 6.99
C SER A 88 12.34 13.49 7.33
N ARG A 89 11.35 13.49 6.43
CA ARG A 89 10.07 14.22 6.58
C ARG A 89 8.89 13.32 6.87
N THR A 90 9.11 12.02 6.95
CA THR A 90 8.07 11.02 7.18
C THR A 90 8.36 10.24 8.46
N LEU A 91 7.31 9.85 9.14
CA LEU A 91 7.41 8.87 10.22
C LEU A 91 7.52 7.48 9.59
N LEU A 92 8.62 6.79 9.85
CA LEU A 92 8.78 5.42 9.40
C LEU A 92 8.05 4.46 10.34
N VAL A 93 7.05 3.76 9.81
CA VAL A 93 6.34 2.70 10.51
C VAL A 93 6.70 1.36 9.85
N ARG A 94 7.31 0.47 10.62
CA ARG A 94 7.65 -0.87 10.14
C ARG A 94 6.47 -1.82 10.32
N VAL A 95 6.02 -2.43 9.23
CA VAL A 95 5.05 -3.52 9.23
C VAL A 95 5.80 -4.82 8.94
N ALA A 96 5.82 -5.72 9.90
CA ALA A 96 6.50 -7.01 9.74
C ALA A 96 5.76 -7.92 8.76
N ALA A 97 6.50 -8.78 8.06
CA ALA A 97 5.88 -9.87 7.31
C ALA A 97 5.15 -10.83 8.28
N PRO A 98 4.01 -11.40 7.87
CA PRO A 98 3.25 -12.32 8.72
C PRO A 98 4.09 -13.55 9.08
N THR A 99 3.80 -14.16 10.23
CA THR A 99 4.36 -15.44 10.62
C THR A 99 3.70 -16.58 9.83
N GLU A 100 4.31 -17.77 9.83
CA GLU A 100 3.67 -18.97 9.24
C GLU A 100 2.31 -19.26 9.90
N SER A 101 2.21 -19.03 11.21
CA SER A 101 0.96 -19.18 11.98
C SER A 101 -0.12 -18.19 11.53
N ASP A 102 0.25 -16.93 11.31
CA ASP A 102 -0.69 -15.90 10.82
C ASP A 102 -1.22 -16.27 9.43
N ILE A 103 -0.34 -16.76 8.56
CA ILE A 103 -0.72 -17.21 7.21
C ILE A 103 -1.67 -18.40 7.31
N CYS A 104 -1.37 -19.42 8.14
CA CYS A 104 -2.28 -20.56 8.32
C CYS A 104 -3.66 -20.10 8.82
N SER A 105 -3.70 -19.16 9.76
CA SER A 105 -4.96 -18.59 10.25
C SER A 105 -5.75 -17.87 9.17
N ALA A 106 -5.05 -17.13 8.30
CA ALA A 106 -5.67 -16.45 7.16
C ALA A 106 -6.22 -17.44 6.13
N LEU A 107 -5.47 -18.51 5.81
CA LEU A 107 -5.92 -19.58 4.90
C LEU A 107 -7.14 -20.30 5.47
N HIS A 108 -7.12 -20.61 6.78
CA HIS A 108 -8.28 -21.20 7.46
C HIS A 108 -9.53 -20.30 7.38
N LEU A 109 -9.36 -19.00 7.60
CA LEU A 109 -10.48 -18.06 7.47
C LEU A 109 -11.03 -17.98 6.04
N ALA A 110 -10.15 -18.02 5.03
CA ALA A 110 -10.53 -18.04 3.62
C ALA A 110 -11.28 -19.31 3.27
N GLY A 111 -10.74 -20.50 3.63
CA GLY A 111 -11.39 -21.78 3.38
C GLY A 111 -12.75 -21.90 4.05
N LYS A 112 -12.89 -21.40 5.28
CA LYS A 112 -14.18 -21.36 5.97
C LYS A 112 -15.21 -20.49 5.25
N LYS A 113 -14.79 -19.34 4.68
CA LYS A 113 -15.69 -18.46 3.92
C LYS A 113 -16.13 -19.07 2.59
N GLU A 114 -15.25 -19.80 1.93
CA GLU A 114 -15.53 -20.48 0.66
C GLU A 114 -16.18 -21.86 0.85
N GLY A 115 -16.32 -22.34 2.09
CA GLY A 115 -16.91 -23.65 2.39
C GLY A 115 -16.02 -24.83 1.96
N TRP A 116 -14.71 -24.63 1.88
CA TRP A 116 -13.76 -25.68 1.47
C TRP A 116 -13.34 -26.56 2.66
N THR A 117 -13.20 -27.87 2.39
CA THR A 117 -12.64 -28.82 3.36
C THR A 117 -11.12 -28.68 3.35
N GLU A 118 -10.56 -28.11 4.39
CA GLU A 118 -9.14 -27.81 4.50
C GLU A 118 -8.32 -28.95 5.10
N SER A 119 -7.05 -29.01 4.70
CA SER A 119 -6.02 -29.83 5.33
C SER A 119 -5.03 -28.93 6.06
N GLU A 120 -4.93 -29.09 7.38
CA GLU A 120 -3.97 -28.31 8.20
C GLU A 120 -2.51 -28.55 7.77
N VAL A 121 -2.18 -29.77 7.36
CA VAL A 121 -0.84 -30.13 6.86
C VAL A 121 -0.52 -29.36 5.59
N LEU A 122 -1.50 -29.26 4.68
CA LEU A 122 -1.34 -28.56 3.43
C LEU A 122 -1.23 -27.04 3.67
N ASN A 123 -2.03 -26.49 4.55
CA ASN A 123 -1.96 -25.07 4.91
C ASN A 123 -0.58 -24.70 5.51
N LYS A 124 -0.01 -25.54 6.38
CA LYS A 124 1.35 -25.36 6.89
C LYS A 124 2.41 -25.41 5.78
N ARG A 125 2.25 -26.32 4.83
CA ARG A 125 3.16 -26.40 3.67
C ARG A 125 3.07 -25.14 2.79
N ILE A 126 1.86 -24.69 2.46
CA ILE A 126 1.64 -23.45 1.70
C ILE A 126 2.26 -22.25 2.44
N ALA A 127 2.03 -22.12 3.74
CA ALA A 127 2.58 -21.02 4.54
C ALA A 127 4.12 -20.98 4.47
N ARG A 128 4.77 -22.14 4.52
CA ARG A 128 6.23 -22.24 4.39
C ARG A 128 6.73 -21.94 2.99
N GLU A 129 6.14 -22.54 1.95
CA GLU A 129 6.55 -22.37 0.56
C GLU A 129 6.25 -20.97 0.00
N SER A 130 5.29 -20.26 0.58
CA SER A 130 4.98 -18.88 0.22
C SER A 130 6.09 -17.88 0.59
N GLY A 131 7.05 -18.28 1.42
CA GLY A 131 8.12 -17.40 1.89
C GLY A 131 7.60 -16.22 2.72
N ARG A 132 6.55 -16.43 3.50
CA ARG A 132 5.88 -15.41 4.33
C ARG A 132 5.19 -14.30 3.53
N ASN A 133 4.87 -14.56 2.26
CA ASN A 133 4.09 -13.66 1.40
C ASN A 133 2.63 -14.10 1.40
N LEU A 134 1.77 -13.35 2.07
CA LEU A 134 0.34 -13.69 2.23
C LEU A 134 -0.39 -13.77 0.89
N ARG A 135 -0.13 -12.83 -0.04
CA ARG A 135 -0.76 -12.86 -1.37
C ARG A 135 -0.41 -14.13 -2.12
N ARG A 136 0.87 -14.51 -2.12
CA ARG A 136 1.34 -15.76 -2.75
C ARG A 136 0.71 -16.99 -2.09
N ALA A 137 0.60 -16.99 -0.76
CA ALA A 137 -0.04 -18.08 -0.03
C ALA A 137 -1.52 -18.24 -0.41
N LEU A 138 -2.28 -17.15 -0.51
CA LEU A 138 -3.68 -17.18 -0.93
C LEU A 138 -3.84 -17.67 -2.37
N LEU A 139 -3.00 -17.22 -3.30
CA LEU A 139 -3.03 -17.70 -4.69
C LEU A 139 -2.69 -19.19 -4.80
N MET A 140 -1.71 -19.68 -4.03
CA MET A 140 -1.39 -21.11 -3.96
C MET A 140 -2.57 -21.91 -3.38
N PHE A 141 -3.19 -21.39 -2.34
CA PHE A 141 -4.36 -22.01 -1.70
C PHE A 141 -5.53 -22.10 -2.69
N GLU A 142 -5.88 -21.01 -3.35
CA GLU A 142 -6.91 -20.97 -4.39
C GLU A 142 -6.63 -21.97 -5.51
N SER A 143 -5.40 -22.00 -6.04
CA SER A 143 -5.03 -22.91 -7.14
C SER A 143 -5.20 -24.39 -6.79
N ILE A 144 -5.05 -24.75 -5.51
CA ILE A 144 -5.19 -26.14 -5.05
C ILE A 144 -6.65 -26.50 -4.80
N TYR A 145 -7.40 -25.61 -4.17
CA TYR A 145 -8.77 -25.92 -3.72
C TYR A 145 -9.85 -25.60 -4.74
N ALA A 146 -9.63 -24.64 -5.65
CA ALA A 146 -10.59 -24.33 -6.71
C ALA A 146 -10.57 -25.34 -7.88
N GLN A 147 -9.56 -26.22 -7.97
CA GLN A 147 -9.48 -27.28 -9.00
C GLN A 147 -10.25 -28.55 -8.61
N LYS A 148 -10.94 -28.57 -7.50
CA LYS A 148 -11.86 -29.62 -7.08
C LYS A 148 -13.27 -29.23 -7.51
#